data_25ca19e1f279900cf52870cb6c2c3cde
#
_entry.id   25ca19e1f279900cf52870cb6c2c3cde
#
_cell.length_a   1.000
_cell.length_b   1.000
_cell.length_c   1.000
_cell.angle_alpha   90.00
_cell.angle_beta   90.00
_cell.angle_gamma   90.00
#
_symmetry.space_group_name_H-M   'P 1'
#
loop_
_entity.id
_entity.type
_entity.pdbx_description
1 polymer ?
#
loop_
_entity_poly.entity_id
_entity_poly.type
_entity_poly.pdbx_seq_one_letter_code
_entity_poly.pdbx_strand_id
1 'polypeptide(L)'
;MTRNQLSFFIAVCLLISVSILPVFSSGEDVFILGGKNGWKNVPYRKNITTGNGNFNYQCLTLEDNAHRATGETDLLLTFEGNSVADECGNYSVVESSLFSGDNAARGKKAALFNSLSGGLRMQGQKGTIFGSSGFVGSFSISFWLSPAVVDNGESVFFWKSSRNMSNYSYYQMIKAYFSGNKLVWSFDNIFNEHKDGNTTRTVSGKSVLVPSKWSFHQLIWNEENGLLEYYVDGRLEDAVFITSTGHERGMIYSAELGIPASIDICPSYSGWLDDFCISREVESAVQPQLYSAEGGRFESEMLNLGKNGASVTRLSVTETLPEQTCIEYYIRSASSPYNWSDTYPEWKKIDEYYLNGAVLPESIFGTSFQIAVDLYPDGNGKVAPSVTEIKLFYREVEPPLPPYSVRAEAGDGYVDLFWSPSPGANTYTKVAGFSNIRYMIYYGEKSGEYFCHDAAEGASPVMAGEENHFRLTGLKNGKIYYFAITAISGTDETVSGAFSEEVYVRPQKR
;
A
#
# COMPACT_ATOMS: atom_id res chain seq x y z
N MET A 1 -23.51 30.94 64.05
CA MET A 1 -22.04 31.06 64.23
C MET A 1 -21.42 29.81 63.73
N THR A 2 -20.68 29.71 62.72
CA THR A 2 -20.03 30.53 61.67
C THR A 2 -19.87 29.65 60.43
N ARG A 3 -20.23 30.19 59.29
CA ARG A 3 -20.07 29.60 57.97
C ARG A 3 -18.58 29.48 57.64
N ASN A 4 -18.12 28.34 57.19
CA ASN A 4 -16.86 28.22 56.42
C ASN A 4 -17.21 27.74 55.00
N GLN A 5 -17.02 28.66 54.06
CA GLN A 5 -17.08 28.40 52.62
C GLN A 5 -15.83 27.66 52.21
N LEU A 6 -16.00 26.51 51.60
CA LEU A 6 -14.95 25.77 50.92
C LEU A 6 -14.98 26.19 49.45
N SER A 7 -14.06 27.05 49.04
CA SER A 7 -13.86 27.46 47.65
C SER A 7 -13.18 26.31 46.89
N PHE A 8 -13.89 25.72 45.93
CA PHE A 8 -13.34 24.82 44.95
C PHE A 8 -12.59 25.65 43.88
N PHE A 9 -11.28 25.59 43.89
CA PHE A 9 -10.45 26.08 42.77
C PHE A 9 -10.45 25.00 41.68
N ILE A 10 -11.21 25.21 40.60
CA ILE A 10 -11.06 24.48 39.35
C ILE A 10 -9.88 25.13 38.60
N ALA A 11 -8.73 24.46 38.64
CA ALA A 11 -7.62 24.81 37.76
C ALA A 11 -7.96 24.33 36.34
N VAL A 12 -8.41 25.24 35.50
CA VAL A 12 -8.49 25.02 34.06
C VAL A 12 -7.06 25.11 33.52
N CYS A 13 -6.40 23.98 33.29
CA CYS A 13 -5.20 23.95 32.50
C CYS A 13 -5.56 24.23 31.04
N LEU A 14 -5.46 25.49 30.64
CA LEU A 14 -5.38 25.86 29.23
C LEU A 14 -4.03 25.32 28.69
N LEU A 15 -4.07 24.20 28.04
CA LEU A 15 -2.99 23.78 27.15
C LEU A 15 -2.98 24.73 25.95
N ILE A 16 -2.23 25.82 26.07
CA ILE A 16 -1.84 26.61 24.92
C ILE A 16 -0.84 25.75 24.14
N SER A 17 -1.33 25.05 23.13
CA SER A 17 -0.46 24.52 22.08
C SER A 17 0.15 25.73 21.38
N VAL A 18 1.32 26.14 21.81
CA VAL A 18 2.15 27.03 21.04
C VAL A 18 2.54 26.26 19.79
N SER A 19 1.81 26.47 18.72
CA SER A 19 2.26 26.11 17.39
C SER A 19 3.53 26.91 17.14
N ILE A 20 4.68 26.30 17.35
CA ILE A 20 5.96 26.83 16.90
C ILE A 20 5.86 26.87 15.39
N LEU A 21 5.47 28.02 14.84
CA LEU A 21 5.63 28.28 13.42
C LEU A 21 7.12 28.13 13.14
N PRO A 22 7.53 27.26 12.21
CA PRO A 22 8.93 27.14 11.87
C PRO A 22 9.42 28.50 11.40
N VAL A 23 10.40 29.04 12.10
CA VAL A 23 11.11 30.26 11.66
C VAL A 23 11.84 29.86 10.39
N PHE A 24 11.34 30.31 9.25
CA PHE A 24 12.05 30.16 7.98
C PHE A 24 13.37 30.91 8.11
N SER A 25 14.47 30.17 8.13
CA SER A 25 15.77 30.79 7.94
C SER A 25 15.84 31.32 6.51
N SER A 26 16.24 32.57 6.32
CA SER A 26 16.38 33.17 5.00
C SER A 26 17.25 32.29 4.10
N GLY A 27 16.66 31.71 3.05
CA GLY A 27 17.35 30.88 2.07
C GLY A 27 16.98 29.39 2.05
N GLU A 28 15.88 28.95 2.68
CA GLU A 28 15.33 27.60 2.49
C GLU A 28 14.07 27.63 1.63
N ASP A 29 14.05 26.79 0.62
CA ASP A 29 12.88 26.51 -0.21
C ASP A 29 12.10 25.30 0.33
N VAL A 30 10.84 25.15 -0.10
CA VAL A 30 9.96 24.07 0.35
C VAL A 30 9.34 23.38 -0.84
N PHE A 31 9.51 22.06 -0.92
CA PHE A 31 8.77 21.21 -1.84
C PHE A 31 7.66 20.48 -1.08
N ILE A 32 6.44 20.45 -1.64
CA ILE A 32 5.24 19.89 -0.98
C ILE A 32 4.66 18.77 -1.82
N LEU A 33 4.55 17.57 -1.21
CA LEU A 33 3.76 16.44 -1.67
C LEU A 33 2.44 16.40 -0.90
N GLY A 34 1.33 16.18 -1.57
CA GLY A 34 0.02 16.19 -0.93
C GLY A 34 -0.49 17.60 -0.61
N GLY A 35 -1.31 17.71 0.44
CA GLY A 35 -1.96 18.96 0.85
C GLY A 35 -2.75 19.60 -0.28
N LYS A 36 -2.62 20.91 -0.45
CA LYS A 36 -3.27 21.66 -1.54
C LYS A 36 -2.78 21.29 -2.94
N ASN A 37 -1.59 20.70 -3.06
CA ASN A 37 -1.00 20.30 -4.34
C ASN A 37 -1.53 18.93 -4.81
N GLY A 38 -2.12 18.14 -3.90
CA GLY A 38 -2.57 16.77 -4.14
C GLY A 38 -1.40 15.80 -4.34
N TRP A 39 -1.73 14.57 -4.73
CA TRP A 39 -0.81 13.44 -4.81
C TRP A 39 -0.46 13.03 -6.25
N LYS A 40 -0.35 14.00 -7.18
CA LYS A 40 -0.03 13.73 -8.60
C LYS A 40 1.36 13.12 -8.78
N ASN A 41 2.30 13.53 -7.92
CA ASN A 41 3.72 13.15 -7.98
C ASN A 41 4.01 11.85 -7.21
N VAL A 42 2.98 11.02 -7.01
CA VAL A 42 3.06 9.73 -6.30
C VAL A 42 2.45 8.62 -7.19
N PRO A 43 3.20 8.18 -8.21
CA PRO A 43 2.71 7.19 -9.18
C PRO A 43 2.68 5.77 -8.64
N TYR A 44 3.60 5.41 -7.75
CA TYR A 44 3.65 4.07 -7.18
C TYR A 44 2.79 3.99 -5.91
N ARG A 45 1.85 3.03 -5.90
CA ARG A 45 0.96 2.76 -4.77
C ARG A 45 0.67 1.27 -4.70
N LYS A 46 1.04 0.64 -3.60
CA LYS A 46 0.71 -0.74 -3.29
C LYS A 46 -0.19 -0.74 -2.05
N ASN A 47 -1.41 -1.26 -2.14
CA ASN A 47 -2.41 -1.27 -1.06
C ASN A 47 -2.70 0.14 -0.48
N ILE A 48 -2.68 1.17 -1.34
CA ILE A 48 -2.88 2.57 -0.96
C ILE A 48 -4.00 3.18 -1.80
N THR A 49 -4.93 3.82 -1.11
CA THR A 49 -6.02 4.59 -1.71
C THR A 49 -6.00 6.04 -1.24
N THR A 50 -6.86 6.86 -1.83
CA THR A 50 -7.07 8.25 -1.42
C THR A 50 -8.26 8.34 -0.47
N GLY A 51 -8.07 9.06 0.64
CA GLY A 51 -9.11 9.35 1.62
C GLY A 51 -9.26 10.86 1.88
N ASN A 52 -10.11 11.19 2.84
CA ASN A 52 -10.25 12.55 3.36
C ASN A 52 -9.28 12.73 4.51
N GLY A 53 -8.35 13.65 4.35
CA GLY A 53 -7.32 13.95 5.35
C GLY A 53 -7.59 15.23 6.13
N ASN A 54 -6.56 15.70 6.81
CA ASN A 54 -6.60 16.94 7.59
C ASN A 54 -6.90 18.16 6.71
N PHE A 55 -7.59 19.13 7.23
CA PHE A 55 -7.94 20.39 6.56
C PHE A 55 -8.75 20.22 5.27
N ASN A 56 -9.51 19.14 5.12
CA ASN A 56 -10.27 18.78 3.91
C ASN A 56 -9.39 18.54 2.65
N TYR A 57 -8.10 18.27 2.83
CA TYR A 57 -7.25 17.82 1.74
C TYR A 57 -7.34 16.31 1.57
N GLN A 58 -7.02 15.82 0.37
CA GLN A 58 -6.85 14.39 0.14
C GLN A 58 -5.65 13.87 0.92
N CYS A 59 -5.82 12.73 1.58
CA CYS A 59 -4.73 11.95 2.17
C CYS A 59 -4.49 10.66 1.39
N LEU A 60 -3.34 10.04 1.61
CA LEU A 60 -3.07 8.66 1.26
C LEU A 60 -3.24 7.80 2.53
N THR A 61 -3.97 6.71 2.38
CA THR A 61 -4.25 5.75 3.45
C THR A 61 -4.26 4.33 2.89
N LEU A 62 -4.33 3.33 3.74
CA LEU A 62 -4.43 1.94 3.30
C LEU A 62 -5.72 1.71 2.50
N GLU A 63 -5.59 0.94 1.43
CA GLU A 63 -6.74 0.39 0.72
C GLU A 63 -7.36 -0.71 1.58
N ASP A 64 -8.67 -0.70 1.71
CA ASP A 64 -9.37 -1.75 2.42
C ASP A 64 -9.41 -3.05 1.57
N ASN A 65 -9.49 -4.18 2.26
CA ASN A 65 -9.70 -5.49 1.65
C ASN A 65 -11.20 -5.69 1.35
N ALA A 66 -11.86 -4.69 0.74
CA ALA A 66 -13.24 -4.86 0.31
C ALA A 66 -13.34 -6.07 -0.63
N HIS A 67 -14.36 -6.90 -0.42
CA HIS A 67 -14.68 -7.97 -1.35
C HIS A 67 -14.89 -7.37 -2.73
N ARG A 68 -14.14 -7.86 -3.70
CA ARG A 68 -14.31 -7.52 -5.12
C ARG A 68 -14.77 -8.76 -5.85
N ALA A 69 -15.76 -8.61 -6.71
CA ALA A 69 -16.17 -9.69 -7.58
C ALA A 69 -14.99 -10.13 -8.46
N THR A 70 -14.73 -11.43 -8.50
CA THR A 70 -13.81 -12.09 -9.42
C THR A 70 -14.59 -12.82 -10.51
N GLY A 71 -13.89 -13.46 -11.46
CA GLY A 71 -14.53 -14.33 -12.45
C GLY A 71 -15.22 -15.56 -11.85
N GLU A 72 -14.85 -15.93 -10.63
CA GLU A 72 -15.39 -17.09 -9.88
C GLU A 72 -16.48 -16.70 -8.88
N THR A 73 -16.74 -15.40 -8.70
CA THR A 73 -17.80 -14.92 -7.80
C THR A 73 -19.17 -15.14 -8.45
N ASP A 74 -20.01 -15.91 -7.78
CA ASP A 74 -21.37 -16.25 -8.23
C ASP A 74 -22.38 -15.16 -7.83
N LEU A 75 -22.27 -14.63 -6.59
CA LEU A 75 -23.09 -13.54 -6.03
C LEU A 75 -22.23 -12.70 -5.09
N LEU A 76 -22.33 -11.38 -5.19
CA LEU A 76 -21.74 -10.45 -4.23
C LEU A 76 -22.70 -9.30 -3.89
N LEU A 77 -23.04 -9.15 -2.61
CA LEU A 77 -23.85 -8.06 -2.08
C LEU A 77 -23.03 -7.24 -1.10
N THR A 78 -22.59 -6.07 -1.52
CA THR A 78 -21.81 -5.14 -0.67
C THR A 78 -22.69 -4.17 0.12
N PHE A 79 -23.96 -4.02 -0.26
CA PHE A 79 -24.94 -3.08 0.32
C PHE A 79 -24.55 -1.60 0.27
N GLU A 80 -23.49 -1.22 -0.45
CA GLU A 80 -22.98 0.15 -0.56
C GLU A 80 -23.88 1.06 -1.43
N GLY A 81 -24.68 0.46 -2.30
CA GLY A 81 -25.55 1.17 -3.24
C GLY A 81 -26.78 1.84 -2.58
N ASN A 82 -27.53 2.56 -3.39
CA ASN A 82 -28.83 3.13 -2.98
C ASN A 82 -29.95 2.07 -3.02
N SER A 83 -29.71 0.95 -3.70
CA SER A 83 -30.58 -0.22 -3.77
C SER A 83 -29.73 -1.48 -3.72
N VAL A 84 -30.30 -2.57 -3.23
CA VAL A 84 -29.61 -3.86 -3.22
C VAL A 84 -29.47 -4.36 -4.64
N ALA A 85 -28.25 -4.69 -5.02
CA ALA A 85 -27.92 -5.28 -6.31
C ALA A 85 -26.77 -6.29 -6.13
N ASP A 86 -26.76 -7.30 -6.99
CA ASP A 86 -25.61 -8.18 -7.12
C ASP A 86 -24.55 -7.50 -7.98
N GLU A 87 -23.36 -7.32 -7.43
CA GLU A 87 -22.21 -6.68 -8.12
C GLU A 87 -21.76 -7.48 -9.36
N CYS A 88 -22.04 -8.82 -9.38
CA CYS A 88 -21.77 -9.69 -10.52
C CYS A 88 -22.88 -9.63 -11.60
N GLY A 89 -24.08 -9.15 -11.24
CA GLY A 89 -25.23 -9.12 -12.13
C GLY A 89 -25.83 -10.51 -12.44
N ASN A 90 -25.48 -11.54 -11.69
CA ASN A 90 -25.90 -12.93 -11.90
C ASN A 90 -27.24 -13.28 -11.23
N TYR A 91 -27.58 -12.52 -10.16
CA TYR A 91 -28.83 -12.68 -9.41
C TYR A 91 -29.66 -11.41 -9.46
N SER A 92 -30.96 -11.58 -9.59
CA SER A 92 -31.93 -10.48 -9.53
C SER A 92 -32.72 -10.51 -8.23
N VAL A 93 -33.01 -9.34 -7.68
CA VAL A 93 -33.85 -9.18 -6.50
C VAL A 93 -35.28 -9.45 -6.89
N VAL A 94 -35.92 -10.42 -6.21
CA VAL A 94 -37.34 -10.76 -6.36
C VAL A 94 -38.18 -10.03 -5.31
N GLU A 95 -37.69 -10.02 -4.07
CA GLU A 95 -38.36 -9.40 -2.93
C GLU A 95 -37.30 -8.88 -1.95
N SER A 96 -37.51 -7.70 -1.40
CA SER A 96 -36.58 -7.09 -0.44
C SER A 96 -37.35 -6.34 0.63
N SER A 97 -37.01 -6.62 1.88
CA SER A 97 -37.60 -5.98 3.07
C SER A 97 -36.51 -5.59 4.09
N LEU A 98 -35.37 -5.12 3.60
CA LEU A 98 -34.26 -4.67 4.42
C LEU A 98 -34.18 -3.14 4.49
N PHE A 99 -33.49 -2.62 5.50
CA PHE A 99 -33.12 -1.22 5.63
C PHE A 99 -31.61 -1.09 5.46
N SER A 100 -31.15 -0.04 4.77
CA SER A 100 -29.74 0.30 4.70
C SER A 100 -29.35 1.24 5.84
N GLY A 101 -28.17 1.07 6.42
CA GLY A 101 -27.66 1.94 7.46
C GLY A 101 -26.13 1.93 7.57
N ASP A 102 -25.58 2.85 8.35
CA ASP A 102 -24.15 3.16 8.42
C ASP A 102 -23.36 2.26 9.39
N ASN A 103 -24.01 1.24 9.98
CA ASN A 103 -23.32 0.27 10.84
C ASN A 103 -22.78 -0.87 9.98
N ALA A 104 -21.70 -0.64 9.26
CA ALA A 104 -21.07 -1.60 8.35
C ALA A 104 -19.91 -2.34 9.00
N ALA A 105 -19.68 -3.60 8.60
CA ALA A 105 -18.46 -4.35 8.89
C ALA A 105 -17.38 -4.02 7.85
N ARG A 106 -17.82 -3.74 6.61
CA ARG A 106 -17.02 -3.35 5.47
C ARG A 106 -17.64 -2.12 4.82
N GLY A 107 -16.78 -1.28 4.19
CA GLY A 107 -17.28 -0.10 3.51
C GLY A 107 -18.00 0.91 4.42
N LYS A 108 -19.16 1.40 3.98
CA LYS A 108 -19.92 2.47 4.66
C LYS A 108 -21.33 2.06 5.07
N LYS A 109 -21.91 1.07 4.41
CA LYS A 109 -23.31 0.68 4.61
C LYS A 109 -23.44 -0.83 4.77
N ALA A 110 -24.42 -1.24 5.54
CA ALA A 110 -24.83 -2.63 5.69
C ALA A 110 -26.35 -2.75 5.64
N ALA A 111 -26.85 -3.99 5.50
CA ALA A 111 -28.27 -4.29 5.50
C ALA A 111 -28.76 -4.65 6.90
N LEU A 112 -29.79 -3.94 7.38
CA LEU A 112 -30.51 -4.25 8.62
C LEU A 112 -31.76 -5.06 8.29
N PHE A 113 -31.90 -6.22 8.90
CA PHE A 113 -33.03 -7.13 8.78
C PHE A 113 -33.87 -7.18 10.06
N ASN A 114 -35.14 -7.52 9.87
CA ASN A 114 -36.07 -7.82 10.94
C ASN A 114 -36.71 -9.17 10.65
N SER A 115 -36.74 -10.07 11.63
CA SER A 115 -37.23 -11.45 11.50
C SER A 115 -38.70 -11.57 11.05
N LEU A 116 -39.48 -10.50 11.21
CA LEU A 116 -40.89 -10.46 10.81
C LEU A 116 -41.13 -10.02 9.35
N SER A 117 -40.09 -9.51 8.67
CA SER A 117 -40.26 -8.84 7.39
C SER A 117 -39.88 -9.69 6.15
N GLY A 118 -39.42 -10.93 6.32
CA GLY A 118 -39.22 -11.87 5.21
C GLY A 118 -37.87 -11.83 4.51
N GLY A 119 -37.01 -10.88 4.80
CA GLY A 119 -35.63 -10.82 4.32
C GLY A 119 -35.46 -10.36 2.88
N LEU A 120 -34.46 -10.92 2.20
CA LEU A 120 -34.10 -10.65 0.80
C LEU A 120 -34.20 -11.95 -0.01
N ARG A 121 -35.05 -11.96 -1.04
CA ARG A 121 -35.20 -13.08 -1.98
C ARG A 121 -34.54 -12.74 -3.29
N MET A 122 -33.67 -13.64 -3.77
CA MET A 122 -32.98 -13.47 -5.04
C MET A 122 -33.09 -14.67 -5.94
N GLN A 123 -33.22 -14.43 -7.24
CA GLN A 123 -33.30 -15.45 -8.28
C GLN A 123 -32.01 -15.43 -9.11
N GLY A 124 -31.31 -16.56 -9.13
CA GLY A 124 -30.13 -16.75 -9.96
C GLY A 124 -30.50 -17.02 -11.44
N GLN A 125 -29.65 -16.51 -12.31
CA GLN A 125 -29.70 -16.79 -13.75
C GLN A 125 -29.17 -18.21 -14.05
N LYS A 126 -29.45 -18.70 -15.26
CA LYS A 126 -28.88 -19.97 -15.74
C LYS A 126 -27.34 -19.86 -15.77
N GLY A 127 -26.63 -20.81 -15.19
CA GLY A 127 -25.18 -20.83 -15.03
C GLY A 127 -24.71 -20.56 -13.61
N THR A 128 -25.57 -19.93 -12.78
CA THR A 128 -25.27 -19.73 -11.34
C THR A 128 -25.52 -21.01 -10.54
N ILE A 129 -24.95 -21.07 -9.34
CA ILE A 129 -25.08 -22.24 -8.44
C ILE A 129 -26.56 -22.56 -8.16
N PHE A 130 -27.36 -21.59 -7.75
CA PHE A 130 -28.77 -21.81 -7.39
C PHE A 130 -29.74 -21.56 -8.54
N GLY A 131 -29.30 -21.02 -9.66
CA GLY A 131 -30.07 -20.82 -10.89
C GLY A 131 -29.96 -21.96 -11.90
N SER A 132 -29.23 -23.03 -11.57
CA SER A 132 -29.01 -24.19 -12.43
C SER A 132 -29.30 -25.49 -11.70
N SER A 133 -29.54 -26.58 -12.45
CA SER A 133 -29.64 -27.94 -11.92
C SER A 133 -28.43 -28.77 -12.30
N GLY A 134 -28.07 -29.75 -11.47
CA GLY A 134 -26.96 -30.68 -11.65
C GLY A 134 -25.87 -30.51 -10.63
N PHE A 135 -24.69 -31.02 -10.94
CA PHE A 135 -23.49 -30.90 -10.08
C PHE A 135 -23.01 -29.47 -10.06
N VAL A 136 -22.70 -28.95 -8.86
CA VAL A 136 -22.34 -27.54 -8.67
C VAL A 136 -20.85 -27.31 -8.50
N GLY A 137 -20.05 -28.37 -8.27
CA GLY A 137 -18.64 -28.26 -8.00
C GLY A 137 -18.33 -27.72 -6.59
N SER A 138 -17.13 -27.25 -6.41
CA SER A 138 -16.71 -26.58 -5.18
C SER A 138 -17.35 -25.21 -5.05
N PHE A 139 -17.67 -24.77 -3.83
CA PHE A 139 -18.19 -23.43 -3.56
C PHE A 139 -17.93 -22.97 -2.12
N SER A 140 -17.99 -21.67 -1.92
CA SER A 140 -17.99 -21.03 -0.59
C SER A 140 -19.17 -20.06 -0.46
N ILE A 141 -19.64 -19.87 0.79
CA ILE A 141 -20.61 -18.84 1.16
C ILE A 141 -20.04 -18.09 2.35
N SER A 142 -19.90 -16.79 2.22
CA SER A 142 -19.33 -15.96 3.29
C SER A 142 -20.14 -14.68 3.50
N PHE A 143 -20.13 -14.17 4.73
CA PHE A 143 -20.81 -12.94 5.10
C PHE A 143 -20.36 -12.44 6.48
N TRP A 144 -20.52 -11.15 6.71
CA TRP A 144 -20.48 -10.58 8.04
C TRP A 144 -21.85 -10.55 8.68
N LEU A 145 -21.90 -10.87 9.96
CA LEU A 145 -23.14 -10.93 10.73
C LEU A 145 -22.98 -10.22 12.08
N SER A 146 -23.95 -9.35 12.41
CA SER A 146 -24.07 -8.72 13.73
C SER A 146 -25.53 -8.89 14.21
N PRO A 147 -25.86 -10.00 14.89
CA PRO A 147 -27.22 -10.28 15.31
C PRO A 147 -27.68 -9.32 16.39
N ALA A 148 -28.92 -8.85 16.31
CA ALA A 148 -29.58 -8.11 17.39
C ALA A 148 -29.94 -9.05 18.54
N VAL A 149 -30.41 -10.26 18.20
CA VAL A 149 -30.72 -11.37 19.11
C VAL A 149 -30.23 -12.66 18.45
N VAL A 150 -30.04 -13.71 19.24
CA VAL A 150 -29.64 -15.04 18.74
C VAL A 150 -30.66 -16.07 19.17
N ASP A 151 -31.86 -15.96 18.60
CA ASP A 151 -32.98 -16.83 18.93
C ASP A 151 -32.93 -18.14 18.13
N ASN A 152 -33.24 -19.24 18.79
CA ASN A 152 -33.24 -20.54 18.16
C ASN A 152 -34.24 -20.62 17.00
N GLY A 153 -33.74 -21.04 15.85
CA GLY A 153 -34.53 -21.22 14.63
C GLY A 153 -34.54 -20.01 13.70
N GLU A 154 -34.10 -18.82 14.11
CA GLU A 154 -33.88 -17.72 13.19
C GLU A 154 -32.90 -18.13 12.08
N SER A 155 -33.20 -17.78 10.84
CA SER A 155 -32.50 -18.23 9.64
C SER A 155 -31.81 -17.09 8.93
N VAL A 156 -30.52 -17.28 8.66
CA VAL A 156 -29.67 -16.31 7.91
C VAL A 156 -29.62 -16.65 6.43
N PHE A 157 -29.65 -17.92 6.08
CA PHE A 157 -29.69 -18.39 4.69
C PHE A 157 -30.69 -19.52 4.56
N PHE A 158 -31.46 -19.51 3.48
CA PHE A 158 -32.42 -20.57 3.17
C PHE A 158 -32.56 -20.75 1.66
N TRP A 159 -32.42 -22.01 1.24
CA TRP A 159 -32.75 -22.46 -0.10
C TRP A 159 -33.53 -23.79 -0.01
N LYS A 160 -34.56 -23.89 -0.78
CA LYS A 160 -35.41 -25.09 -0.85
C LYS A 160 -35.78 -25.41 -2.27
N SER A 161 -35.63 -26.66 -2.64
CA SER A 161 -36.00 -27.18 -3.95
C SER A 161 -36.38 -28.66 -3.90
N SER A 162 -36.45 -29.29 -5.07
CA SER A 162 -36.64 -30.74 -5.23
C SER A 162 -35.80 -31.28 -6.37
N ARG A 163 -35.34 -32.50 -6.22
CA ARG A 163 -34.63 -33.27 -7.24
C ARG A 163 -35.43 -34.48 -7.62
N ASN A 164 -35.74 -34.64 -8.94
CA ASN A 164 -36.44 -35.79 -9.47
C ASN A 164 -35.43 -36.88 -9.85
N MET A 165 -35.60 -38.07 -9.29
CA MET A 165 -34.90 -39.28 -9.71
C MET A 165 -35.93 -40.29 -10.19
N SER A 166 -35.66 -40.92 -11.31
CA SER A 166 -36.51 -41.86 -12.07
C SER A 166 -37.93 -42.21 -11.55
N ASN A 167 -38.11 -42.49 -10.26
CA ASN A 167 -39.39 -42.86 -9.64
C ASN A 167 -39.75 -42.08 -8.37
N TYR A 168 -38.88 -41.17 -7.91
CA TYR A 168 -39.05 -40.46 -6.65
C TYR A 168 -38.63 -38.99 -6.80
N SER A 169 -39.29 -38.11 -6.06
CA SER A 169 -38.86 -36.72 -5.89
C SER A 169 -38.40 -36.54 -4.46
N TYR A 170 -37.14 -36.10 -4.34
CA TYR A 170 -36.56 -35.74 -3.03
C TYR A 170 -36.64 -34.23 -2.84
N TYR A 171 -37.11 -33.78 -1.67
CA TYR A 171 -36.94 -32.39 -1.34
C TYR A 171 -35.44 -32.11 -1.04
N GLN A 172 -35.00 -30.93 -1.33
CA GLN A 172 -33.68 -30.49 -1.02
C GLN A 172 -33.75 -29.18 -0.24
N MET A 173 -32.86 -29.03 0.74
CA MET A 173 -32.78 -27.80 1.53
C MET A 173 -31.35 -27.52 1.96
N ILE A 174 -30.94 -26.25 1.87
CA ILE A 174 -29.76 -25.71 2.51
C ILE A 174 -30.24 -24.60 3.44
N LYS A 175 -29.83 -24.67 4.71
CA LYS A 175 -30.27 -23.72 5.71
C LYS A 175 -29.11 -23.37 6.65
N ALA A 176 -28.91 -22.05 6.92
CA ALA A 176 -28.11 -21.55 8.02
C ALA A 176 -29.06 -20.93 9.06
N TYR A 177 -29.01 -21.42 10.29
CA TYR A 177 -29.93 -21.02 11.36
C TYR A 177 -29.25 -21.03 12.73
N PHE A 178 -29.83 -20.30 13.70
CA PHE A 178 -29.32 -20.31 15.07
C PHE A 178 -29.84 -21.51 15.86
N SER A 179 -28.91 -22.13 16.62
CA SER A 179 -29.21 -23.18 17.58
C SER A 179 -28.20 -23.07 18.75
N GLY A 180 -28.71 -22.89 19.98
CA GLY A 180 -27.87 -22.73 21.17
C GLY A 180 -26.89 -21.56 21.09
N ASN A 181 -27.32 -20.42 20.59
CA ASN A 181 -26.53 -19.19 20.34
C ASN A 181 -25.36 -19.40 19.36
N LYS A 182 -25.47 -20.33 18.44
CA LYS A 182 -24.48 -20.67 17.43
C LYS A 182 -25.14 -20.76 16.08
N LEU A 183 -24.40 -20.50 15.00
CA LEU A 183 -24.89 -20.74 13.66
C LEU A 183 -24.65 -22.21 13.27
N VAL A 184 -25.66 -22.83 12.67
CA VAL A 184 -25.63 -24.22 12.19
C VAL A 184 -26.02 -24.20 10.71
N TRP A 185 -25.23 -24.87 9.89
CA TRP A 185 -25.56 -25.19 8.52
C TRP A 185 -26.13 -26.59 8.40
N SER A 186 -27.24 -26.75 7.68
CA SER A 186 -27.87 -28.03 7.37
C SER A 186 -28.05 -28.18 5.88
N PHE A 187 -27.74 -29.37 5.37
CA PHE A 187 -27.80 -29.75 3.97
C PHE A 187 -28.65 -31.02 3.86
N ASP A 188 -29.89 -30.87 3.46
CA ASP A 188 -30.79 -32.00 3.31
C ASP A 188 -30.85 -32.45 1.85
N ASN A 189 -30.48 -33.70 1.58
CA ASN A 189 -30.46 -34.36 0.26
C ASN A 189 -29.67 -33.62 -0.81
N ILE A 190 -28.61 -32.88 -0.40
CA ILE A 190 -27.75 -32.10 -1.31
C ILE A 190 -26.66 -32.97 -1.91
N PHE A 191 -26.01 -33.77 -1.09
CA PHE A 191 -24.92 -34.65 -1.52
C PHE A 191 -25.45 -35.95 -2.09
N ASN A 192 -24.86 -36.43 -3.20
CA ASN A 192 -25.33 -37.62 -3.92
C ASN A 192 -24.89 -38.91 -3.22
N GLU A 193 -25.40 -39.11 -2.02
CA GLU A 193 -25.23 -40.32 -1.23
C GLU A 193 -26.26 -41.38 -1.73
N HIS A 194 -25.81 -42.36 -2.48
CA HIS A 194 -26.68 -43.43 -2.97
C HIS A 194 -27.29 -44.29 -1.86
N LYS A 195 -28.08 -43.68 -0.96
CA LYS A 195 -28.78 -44.33 0.12
C LYS A 195 -30.30 -44.19 -0.05
N ASP A 196 -31.02 -45.25 0.29
CA ASP A 196 -32.49 -45.19 0.39
C ASP A 196 -32.87 -44.34 1.62
N GLY A 197 -33.45 -43.18 1.39
CA GLY A 197 -33.93 -42.27 2.41
C GLY A 197 -33.30 -40.86 2.39
N ASN A 198 -33.81 -40.02 3.28
CA ASN A 198 -33.33 -38.66 3.41
C ASN A 198 -31.95 -38.63 4.11
N THR A 199 -31.03 -37.85 3.56
CA THR A 199 -29.70 -37.62 4.15
C THR A 199 -29.56 -36.18 4.57
N THR A 200 -29.10 -35.97 5.80
CA THR A 200 -28.80 -34.62 6.31
C THR A 200 -27.32 -34.57 6.72
N ARG A 201 -26.61 -33.54 6.26
CA ARG A 201 -25.28 -33.21 6.69
C ARG A 201 -25.29 -31.85 7.37
N THR A 202 -24.58 -31.74 8.50
CA THR A 202 -24.54 -30.51 9.28
C THR A 202 -23.11 -30.16 9.65
N VAL A 203 -22.81 -28.86 9.68
CA VAL A 203 -21.64 -28.29 10.36
C VAL A 203 -22.11 -27.18 11.30
N SER A 204 -21.55 -27.15 12.50
CA SER A 204 -22.06 -26.32 13.59
C SER A 204 -20.97 -25.46 14.21
N GLY A 205 -21.28 -24.19 14.46
CA GLY A 205 -20.40 -23.32 15.22
C GLY A 205 -20.10 -23.86 16.62
N LYS A 206 -18.88 -23.68 17.10
CA LYS A 206 -18.47 -23.89 18.49
C LYS A 206 -18.49 -22.58 19.26
N SER A 207 -18.13 -21.48 18.60
CA SER A 207 -18.16 -20.14 19.15
C SER A 207 -19.57 -19.64 19.36
N VAL A 208 -19.82 -19.04 20.53
CA VAL A 208 -21.09 -18.40 20.88
C VAL A 208 -21.14 -17.02 20.23
N LEU A 209 -22.21 -16.75 19.49
CA LEU A 209 -22.44 -15.45 18.88
C LEU A 209 -22.90 -14.45 19.95
N VAL A 210 -22.33 -13.26 19.90
CA VAL A 210 -22.63 -12.18 20.84
C VAL A 210 -23.51 -11.13 20.13
N PRO A 211 -24.69 -10.79 20.67
CA PRO A 211 -25.53 -9.76 20.11
C PRO A 211 -24.79 -8.44 19.91
N SER A 212 -25.10 -7.75 18.81
CA SER A 212 -24.50 -6.45 18.42
C SER A 212 -22.99 -6.49 18.17
N LYS A 213 -22.41 -7.66 17.99
CA LYS A 213 -21.00 -7.83 17.64
C LYS A 213 -20.89 -8.46 16.26
N TRP A 214 -20.10 -7.82 15.40
CA TRP A 214 -19.75 -8.36 14.09
C TRP A 214 -18.91 -9.62 14.20
N SER A 215 -19.23 -10.62 13.40
CA SER A 215 -18.43 -11.83 13.17
C SER A 215 -18.48 -12.19 11.69
N PHE A 216 -17.36 -12.68 11.17
CA PHE A 216 -17.25 -13.16 9.79
C PHE A 216 -17.50 -14.64 9.74
N HIS A 217 -18.44 -15.07 8.90
CA HIS A 217 -18.83 -16.46 8.71
C HIS A 217 -18.43 -16.93 7.33
N GLN A 218 -17.83 -18.12 7.23
CA GLN A 218 -17.48 -18.71 5.94
C GLN A 218 -17.77 -20.21 5.97
N LEU A 219 -18.56 -20.66 5.01
CA LEU A 219 -18.79 -22.06 4.69
C LEU A 219 -18.02 -22.40 3.43
N ILE A 220 -17.33 -23.53 3.39
CA ILE A 220 -16.56 -24.02 2.25
C ILE A 220 -16.95 -25.46 1.96
N TRP A 221 -17.36 -25.76 0.75
CA TRP A 221 -17.45 -27.09 0.19
C TRP A 221 -16.35 -27.29 -0.85
N ASN A 222 -15.44 -28.20 -0.59
CA ASN A 222 -14.39 -28.56 -1.53
C ASN A 222 -14.66 -29.94 -2.12
N GLU A 223 -15.07 -29.98 -3.41
CA GLU A 223 -15.40 -31.22 -4.10
C GLU A 223 -14.17 -32.10 -4.37
N GLU A 224 -12.95 -31.53 -4.46
CA GLU A 224 -11.74 -32.30 -4.76
C GLU A 224 -11.36 -33.28 -3.64
N ASN A 225 -11.61 -32.91 -2.40
CA ASN A 225 -11.31 -33.72 -1.22
C ASN A 225 -12.53 -34.18 -0.43
N GLY A 226 -13.73 -33.72 -0.80
CA GLY A 226 -14.98 -34.04 -0.15
C GLY A 226 -15.14 -33.41 1.24
N LEU A 227 -14.46 -32.31 1.52
CA LEU A 227 -14.48 -31.66 2.83
C LEU A 227 -15.48 -30.49 2.84
N LEU A 228 -16.35 -30.50 3.84
CA LEU A 228 -17.26 -29.41 4.17
C LEU A 228 -16.80 -28.77 5.46
N GLU A 229 -16.45 -27.49 5.41
CA GLU A 229 -15.85 -26.74 6.51
C GLU A 229 -16.66 -25.51 6.85
N TYR A 230 -16.68 -25.15 8.13
CA TYR A 230 -17.30 -23.91 8.61
C TYR A 230 -16.36 -23.15 9.51
N TYR A 231 -16.21 -21.85 9.27
CA TYR A 231 -15.31 -20.94 9.96
C TYR A 231 -16.06 -19.73 10.52
N VAL A 232 -15.60 -19.24 11.67
CA VAL A 232 -16.00 -17.97 12.26
C VAL A 232 -14.75 -17.16 12.60
N ASP A 233 -14.66 -15.92 12.13
CA ASP A 233 -13.50 -15.04 12.31
C ASP A 233 -12.17 -15.72 11.93
N GLY A 234 -12.16 -16.50 10.84
CA GLY A 234 -11.01 -17.23 10.33
C GLY A 234 -10.61 -18.46 11.14
N ARG A 235 -11.40 -18.85 12.15
CA ARG A 235 -11.15 -20.04 12.97
C ARG A 235 -12.06 -21.18 12.53
N LEU A 236 -11.47 -22.37 12.34
CA LEU A 236 -12.25 -23.56 12.02
C LEU A 236 -13.18 -23.94 13.19
N GLU A 237 -14.46 -23.87 12.95
CA GLU A 237 -15.50 -24.23 13.90
C GLU A 237 -15.87 -25.73 13.80
N ASP A 238 -16.08 -26.22 12.56
CA ASP A 238 -16.45 -27.58 12.30
C ASP A 238 -16.00 -28.02 10.89
N ALA A 239 -15.78 -29.35 10.72
CA ALA A 239 -15.41 -29.93 9.45
C ALA A 239 -15.92 -31.37 9.34
N VAL A 240 -16.51 -31.72 8.20
CA VAL A 240 -17.07 -33.05 7.92
C VAL A 240 -16.65 -33.52 6.54
N PHE A 241 -16.11 -34.74 6.44
CA PHE A 241 -15.88 -35.39 5.16
C PHE A 241 -17.18 -35.99 4.61
N ILE A 242 -17.61 -35.51 3.47
CA ILE A 242 -18.78 -35.99 2.74
C ILE A 242 -18.32 -37.09 1.77
N THR A 243 -17.91 -38.19 2.33
CA THR A 243 -17.36 -39.35 1.60
C THR A 243 -18.00 -40.64 2.08
N SER A 244 -17.79 -41.71 1.31
CA SER A 244 -18.33 -43.05 1.64
C SER A 244 -17.84 -43.60 2.96
N THR A 245 -16.71 -43.18 3.44
CA THR A 245 -16.09 -43.61 4.71
C THR A 245 -16.28 -42.60 5.85
N GLY A 246 -16.71 -41.34 5.52
CA GLY A 246 -16.70 -40.24 6.48
C GLY A 246 -15.30 -39.74 6.83
N HIS A 247 -14.28 -40.12 6.07
CA HIS A 247 -12.89 -39.74 6.23
C HIS A 247 -12.28 -39.34 4.90
N GLU A 248 -11.09 -38.74 4.94
CA GLU A 248 -10.26 -38.47 3.77
C GLU A 248 -10.06 -39.76 2.94
N ARG A 249 -9.98 -39.64 1.61
CA ARG A 249 -9.80 -40.74 0.66
C ARG A 249 -10.98 -41.73 0.50
N GLY A 250 -12.15 -41.47 1.08
CA GLY A 250 -13.39 -42.13 0.71
C GLY A 250 -13.87 -41.65 -0.68
N MET A 251 -14.80 -42.40 -1.30
CA MET A 251 -15.50 -41.92 -2.50
C MET A 251 -16.30 -40.68 -2.13
N ILE A 252 -16.07 -39.57 -2.85
CA ILE A 252 -16.69 -38.27 -2.58
C ILE A 252 -18.13 -38.31 -3.08
N TYR A 253 -19.04 -37.76 -2.30
CA TYR A 253 -20.44 -37.54 -2.67
C TYR A 253 -20.60 -36.09 -3.13
N SER A 254 -20.58 -35.87 -4.44
CA SER A 254 -20.68 -34.53 -5.03
C SER A 254 -22.02 -33.85 -4.67
N ALA A 255 -21.97 -32.53 -4.53
CA ALA A 255 -23.17 -31.70 -4.35
C ALA A 255 -23.93 -31.58 -5.66
N GLU A 256 -25.24 -31.95 -5.63
CA GLU A 256 -26.09 -31.90 -6.81
C GLU A 256 -27.41 -31.20 -6.45
N LEU A 257 -27.71 -30.09 -7.16
CA LEU A 257 -28.95 -29.34 -6.99
C LEU A 257 -30.01 -29.74 -8.02
N GLY A 258 -31.26 -29.77 -7.59
CA GLY A 258 -32.37 -30.10 -8.40
C GLY A 258 -32.94 -28.92 -9.20
N ILE A 259 -34.24 -28.68 -9.10
CA ILE A 259 -34.89 -27.59 -9.83
C ILE A 259 -34.35 -26.23 -9.36
N PRO A 260 -33.97 -25.32 -10.29
CA PRO A 260 -33.54 -23.97 -9.91
C PRO A 260 -34.60 -23.26 -9.04
N ALA A 261 -34.15 -22.64 -7.97
CA ALA A 261 -35.02 -21.93 -7.02
C ALA A 261 -34.34 -20.69 -6.46
N SER A 262 -35.14 -19.73 -6.03
CA SER A 262 -34.67 -18.54 -5.37
C SER A 262 -33.96 -18.89 -4.04
N ILE A 263 -32.96 -18.10 -3.68
CA ILE A 263 -32.36 -18.08 -2.34
C ILE A 263 -33.05 -17.01 -1.50
N ASP A 264 -33.20 -17.29 -0.22
CA ASP A 264 -33.70 -16.35 0.78
C ASP A 264 -32.53 -16.02 1.75
N ILE A 265 -32.13 -14.76 1.80
CA ILE A 265 -31.11 -14.24 2.69
C ILE A 265 -31.81 -13.55 3.85
N CYS A 266 -31.48 -13.94 5.08
CA CYS A 266 -32.08 -13.46 6.31
C CYS A 266 -33.63 -13.54 6.37
N PRO A 267 -34.27 -14.65 5.97
CA PRO A 267 -35.74 -14.73 5.90
C PRO A 267 -36.42 -14.60 7.27
N SER A 268 -35.74 -14.89 8.36
CA SER A 268 -36.27 -14.78 9.73
C SER A 268 -35.18 -14.33 10.72
N TYR A 269 -34.31 -13.43 10.29
CA TYR A 269 -33.18 -12.93 11.07
C TYR A 269 -33.40 -11.47 11.48
N SER A 270 -32.97 -11.12 12.72
CA SER A 270 -32.95 -9.75 13.22
C SER A 270 -31.52 -9.32 13.49
N GLY A 271 -31.03 -8.31 12.79
CA GLY A 271 -29.70 -7.77 12.92
C GLY A 271 -29.11 -7.27 11.62
N TRP A 272 -27.81 -7.00 11.62
CA TRP A 272 -27.05 -6.50 10.49
C TRP A 272 -26.37 -7.64 9.73
N LEU A 273 -26.42 -7.55 8.41
CA LEU A 273 -25.68 -8.40 7.48
C LEU A 273 -24.88 -7.51 6.53
N ASP A 274 -23.65 -7.92 6.23
CA ASP A 274 -22.80 -7.18 5.32
C ASP A 274 -21.94 -8.13 4.49
N ASP A 275 -21.56 -7.68 3.29
CA ASP A 275 -20.59 -8.33 2.40
C ASP A 275 -20.91 -9.81 2.14
N PHE A 276 -22.18 -10.10 1.75
CA PHE A 276 -22.63 -11.46 1.48
C PHE A 276 -22.12 -11.93 0.11
N CYS A 277 -21.35 -13.02 0.11
CA CYS A 277 -20.72 -13.57 -1.08
C CYS A 277 -20.98 -15.06 -1.24
N ILE A 278 -21.25 -15.48 -2.49
CA ILE A 278 -21.19 -16.87 -2.95
C ILE A 278 -20.13 -16.95 -4.03
N SER A 279 -19.15 -17.84 -3.89
CA SER A 279 -18.05 -17.99 -4.84
C SER A 279 -17.78 -19.46 -5.16
N ARG A 280 -17.19 -19.72 -6.33
CA ARG A 280 -16.66 -21.03 -6.70
C ARG A 280 -15.24 -21.25 -6.19
N GLU A 281 -14.63 -20.20 -5.66
CA GLU A 281 -13.33 -20.27 -4.98
C GLU A 281 -13.50 -20.93 -3.61
N VAL A 282 -12.57 -21.84 -3.30
CA VAL A 282 -12.53 -22.59 -2.03
C VAL A 282 -11.24 -22.25 -1.27
N GLU A 283 -10.89 -20.98 -1.24
CA GLU A 283 -9.75 -20.55 -0.45
C GLU A 283 -10.00 -20.75 1.04
N SER A 284 -8.98 -21.27 1.71
CA SER A 284 -8.98 -21.38 3.17
C SER A 284 -9.24 -20.01 3.80
N ALA A 285 -10.03 -19.99 4.86
CA ALA A 285 -10.49 -18.81 5.56
C ALA A 285 -9.42 -17.74 5.71
N VAL A 286 -9.53 -16.69 4.93
CA VAL A 286 -8.73 -15.49 5.10
C VAL A 286 -9.16 -14.84 6.41
N GLN A 287 -8.20 -14.38 7.23
CA GLN A 287 -8.54 -13.57 8.39
C GLN A 287 -9.30 -12.32 7.92
N PRO A 288 -10.46 -12.02 8.51
CA PRO A 288 -11.31 -10.92 8.06
C PRO A 288 -10.79 -9.57 8.57
N GLN A 289 -9.57 -9.20 8.17
CA GLN A 289 -8.98 -7.89 8.47
C GLN A 289 -9.44 -6.89 7.41
N LEU A 290 -9.86 -5.70 7.85
CA LEU A 290 -10.22 -4.62 6.95
C LEU A 290 -9.01 -4.16 6.15
N TYR A 291 -7.84 -4.13 6.77
CA TYR A 291 -6.57 -3.77 6.15
C TYR A 291 -5.57 -4.91 6.23
N SER A 292 -4.79 -5.12 5.17
CA SER A 292 -3.74 -6.14 5.14
C SER A 292 -2.68 -5.88 6.21
N ALA A 293 -2.29 -6.91 6.95
CA ALA A 293 -1.20 -6.84 7.93
C ALA A 293 0.16 -6.50 7.28
N GLU A 294 0.31 -6.76 5.97
CA GLU A 294 1.50 -6.34 5.21
C GLU A 294 1.60 -4.83 5.08
N GLY A 295 0.50 -4.10 5.34
CA GLY A 295 0.42 -2.68 5.16
C GLY A 295 0.38 -2.26 3.69
N GLY A 296 0.73 -1.00 3.45
CA GLY A 296 0.78 -0.42 2.11
C GLY A 296 1.98 0.51 1.96
N ARG A 297 2.43 0.70 0.73
CA ARG A 297 3.56 1.55 0.38
C ARG A 297 3.21 2.48 -0.76
N PHE A 298 3.65 3.73 -0.66
CA PHE A 298 3.66 4.64 -1.79
C PHE A 298 5.03 5.28 -1.98
N GLU A 299 5.36 5.62 -3.23
CA GLU A 299 6.61 6.29 -3.57
C GLU A 299 6.34 7.46 -4.49
N SER A 300 7.05 8.56 -4.25
CA SER A 300 7.01 9.72 -5.15
C SER A 300 7.67 9.38 -6.49
N GLU A 301 7.37 10.15 -7.51
CA GLU A 301 8.25 10.26 -8.66
C GLU A 301 9.63 10.81 -8.23
N MET A 302 10.56 10.78 -9.16
CA MET A 302 11.87 11.39 -8.94
C MET A 302 11.72 12.91 -8.88
N LEU A 303 12.07 13.50 -7.75
CA LEU A 303 11.99 14.93 -7.48
C LEU A 303 13.34 15.58 -7.77
N ASN A 304 13.36 16.56 -8.66
CA ASN A 304 14.55 17.37 -8.93
C ASN A 304 14.41 18.67 -8.15
N LEU A 305 15.21 18.81 -7.08
CA LEU A 305 15.22 19.98 -6.22
C LEU A 305 16.44 20.85 -6.57
N GLY A 306 16.18 22.13 -6.94
CA GLY A 306 17.22 23.04 -7.37
C GLY A 306 17.80 22.73 -8.77
N LYS A 307 18.44 23.72 -9.40
CA LYS A 307 19.06 23.57 -10.73
C LYS A 307 20.26 22.64 -10.74
N ASN A 308 21.06 22.69 -9.68
CA ASN A 308 22.34 22.00 -9.56
C ASN A 308 22.35 21.00 -8.39
N GLY A 309 21.15 20.61 -7.93
CA GLY A 309 20.94 19.81 -6.75
C GLY A 309 20.58 20.63 -5.53
N ALA A 310 20.25 19.93 -4.49
CA ALA A 310 19.80 20.51 -3.23
C ALA A 310 20.32 19.71 -2.03
N SER A 311 20.32 20.38 -0.89
CA SER A 311 20.56 19.77 0.41
C SER A 311 19.26 19.83 1.21
N VAL A 312 18.59 18.69 1.39
CA VAL A 312 17.39 18.58 2.22
C VAL A 312 17.83 18.63 3.69
N THR A 313 17.33 19.62 4.40
CA THR A 313 17.73 19.95 5.78
C THR A 313 16.69 19.55 6.81
N ARG A 314 15.40 19.52 6.45
CA ARG A 314 14.28 19.23 7.34
C ARG A 314 13.14 18.54 6.58
N LEU A 315 12.37 17.74 7.30
CA LEU A 315 11.09 17.23 6.84
C LEU A 315 9.98 17.65 7.81
N SER A 316 8.77 17.87 7.30
CA SER A 316 7.59 18.05 8.13
C SER A 316 6.43 17.30 7.49
N VAL A 317 5.70 16.52 8.28
CA VAL A 317 4.57 15.74 7.82
C VAL A 317 3.29 16.19 8.50
N THR A 318 2.18 16.06 7.80
CA THR A 318 0.83 16.16 8.36
C THR A 318 0.16 14.83 8.17
N GLU A 319 -0.09 14.15 9.26
CA GLU A 319 -0.60 12.78 9.28
C GLU A 319 -1.71 12.60 10.31
N THR A 320 -2.44 11.51 10.20
CA THR A 320 -3.31 10.99 11.23
C THR A 320 -2.79 9.61 11.61
N LEU A 321 -2.36 9.47 12.87
CA LEU A 321 -1.75 8.26 13.41
C LEU A 321 -2.61 7.73 14.57
N PRO A 322 -3.64 6.91 14.30
CA PRO A 322 -4.43 6.26 15.32
C PRO A 322 -3.57 5.33 16.20
N GLU A 323 -4.07 5.03 17.41
CA GLU A 323 -3.38 4.11 18.32
C GLU A 323 -3.07 2.76 17.66
N GLN A 324 -1.88 2.22 17.92
CA GLN A 324 -1.36 0.95 17.42
C GLN A 324 -1.13 0.90 15.90
N THR A 325 -1.31 1.99 15.17
CA THR A 325 -0.89 2.10 13.76
C THR A 325 0.54 2.62 13.65
N CYS A 326 1.18 2.44 12.49
CA CYS A 326 2.54 2.92 12.25
C CYS A 326 2.67 3.52 10.86
N ILE A 327 3.50 4.56 10.74
CA ILE A 327 3.94 5.12 9.46
C ILE A 327 5.46 5.23 9.49
N GLU A 328 6.10 4.76 8.44
CA GLU A 328 7.55 4.87 8.27
C GLU A 328 7.89 5.68 7.03
N TYR A 329 8.79 6.64 7.17
CA TYR A 329 9.20 7.55 6.11
C TYR A 329 10.62 7.26 5.67
N TYR A 330 10.84 7.26 4.37
CA TYR A 330 12.12 6.99 3.76
C TYR A 330 12.42 8.04 2.70
N ILE A 331 13.70 8.39 2.59
CA ILE A 331 14.22 9.23 1.52
C ILE A 331 15.42 8.56 0.88
N ARG A 332 15.56 8.71 -0.42
CA ARG A 332 16.81 8.40 -1.12
C ARG A 332 17.19 9.52 -2.06
N SER A 333 18.47 9.67 -2.34
CA SER A 333 18.99 10.70 -3.20
C SER A 333 20.23 10.26 -3.93
N ALA A 334 20.47 10.81 -5.11
CA ALA A 334 21.70 10.67 -5.86
C ALA A 334 21.92 11.87 -6.79
N SER A 335 23.14 12.06 -7.26
CA SER A 335 23.48 13.08 -8.23
C SER A 335 23.25 12.66 -9.68
N SER A 336 22.97 11.37 -9.93
CA SER A 336 22.65 10.83 -11.25
C SER A 336 21.36 10.05 -11.23
N PRO A 337 20.37 10.38 -12.07
CA PRO A 337 19.11 9.63 -12.14
C PRO A 337 19.22 8.32 -12.91
N TYR A 338 20.33 8.08 -13.62
CA TYR A 338 20.43 6.99 -14.61
C TYR A 338 20.73 5.62 -14.03
N ASN A 339 21.19 5.54 -12.77
CA ASN A 339 21.60 4.29 -12.14
C ASN A 339 20.66 3.85 -11.01
N TRP A 340 19.45 4.37 -10.97
CA TRP A 340 18.50 4.01 -9.93
C TRP A 340 17.89 2.63 -10.21
N SER A 341 17.81 1.83 -9.15
CA SER A 341 17.18 0.51 -9.14
C SER A 341 16.32 0.38 -7.87
N ASP A 342 15.73 -0.77 -7.65
CA ASP A 342 14.96 -1.02 -6.42
C ASP A 342 15.83 -0.96 -5.16
N THR A 343 17.13 -1.25 -5.30
CA THR A 343 18.10 -1.31 -4.19
C THR A 343 19.11 -0.17 -4.18
N TYR A 344 19.22 0.63 -5.25
CA TYR A 344 20.16 1.74 -5.34
C TYR A 344 19.52 3.00 -5.93
N PRO A 345 19.73 4.21 -5.34
CA PRO A 345 20.36 4.48 -4.04
C PRO A 345 19.60 3.84 -2.88
N GLU A 346 20.30 3.54 -1.79
CA GLU A 346 19.70 2.94 -0.61
C GLU A 346 18.67 3.87 0.04
N TRP A 347 17.55 3.32 0.46
CA TRP A 347 16.53 4.04 1.21
C TRP A 347 17.01 4.32 2.64
N LYS A 348 17.07 5.59 3.02
CA LYS A 348 17.37 6.03 4.38
C LYS A 348 16.08 6.29 5.13
N LYS A 349 15.85 5.55 6.21
CA LYS A 349 14.72 5.79 7.10
C LYS A 349 14.91 7.10 7.85
N ILE A 350 13.86 7.90 7.93
CA ILE A 350 13.83 9.14 8.71
C ILE A 350 13.29 8.82 10.10
N ASP A 351 14.03 9.20 11.13
CA ASP A 351 13.58 9.05 12.51
C ASP A 351 12.37 9.96 12.78
N GLU A 352 11.38 9.46 13.52
CA GLU A 352 10.14 10.15 13.85
C GLU A 352 10.37 11.53 14.47
N TYR A 353 11.44 11.69 15.26
CA TYR A 353 11.80 12.96 15.87
C TYR A 353 11.99 14.09 14.83
N TYR A 354 12.43 13.77 13.61
CA TYR A 354 12.70 14.76 12.56
C TYR A 354 11.51 15.05 11.65
N LEU A 355 10.40 14.34 11.82
CA LEU A 355 9.20 14.49 10.98
C LEU A 355 8.34 15.72 11.34
N ASN A 356 8.67 16.41 12.43
CA ASN A 356 7.99 17.61 12.89
C ASN A 356 8.63 18.93 12.38
N GLY A 357 9.58 18.85 11.46
CA GLY A 357 10.34 20.02 10.97
C GLY A 357 11.64 20.32 11.74
N ALA A 358 12.09 19.42 12.61
CA ALA A 358 13.41 19.51 13.22
C ALA A 358 14.51 19.36 12.15
N VAL A 359 15.66 19.98 12.39
CA VAL A 359 16.82 19.89 11.50
C VAL A 359 17.38 18.48 11.53
N LEU A 360 17.57 17.87 10.37
CA LEU A 360 18.20 16.57 10.24
C LEU A 360 19.64 16.59 10.79
N PRO A 361 20.12 15.52 11.42
CA PRO A 361 21.49 15.44 11.97
C PRO A 361 22.54 15.58 10.86
N GLU A 362 22.22 15.04 9.68
CA GLU A 362 22.99 15.22 8.45
C GLU A 362 22.02 15.62 7.34
N SER A 363 22.39 16.67 6.59
CA SER A 363 21.60 17.05 5.43
C SER A 363 21.75 16.00 4.31
N ILE A 364 20.66 15.75 3.59
CA ILE A 364 20.63 14.77 2.51
C ILE A 364 20.82 15.50 1.20
N PHE A 365 21.95 15.24 0.55
CA PHE A 365 22.34 15.89 -0.69
C PHE A 365 22.02 15.03 -1.93
N GLY A 366 21.67 15.69 -3.03
CA GLY A 366 21.52 15.08 -4.35
C GLY A 366 20.96 16.06 -5.38
N THR A 367 20.96 15.67 -6.66
CA THR A 367 20.22 16.37 -7.72
C THR A 367 18.82 15.80 -7.88
N SER A 368 18.67 14.54 -7.53
CA SER A 368 17.40 13.80 -7.61
C SER A 368 17.10 13.14 -6.26
N PHE A 369 15.83 13.21 -5.87
CA PHE A 369 15.34 12.67 -4.60
C PHE A 369 14.09 11.82 -4.85
N GLN A 370 13.83 10.89 -3.97
CA GLN A 370 12.58 10.16 -3.94
C GLN A 370 12.17 9.90 -2.49
N ILE A 371 10.87 10.01 -2.22
CA ILE A 371 10.27 9.73 -0.91
C ILE A 371 9.47 8.45 -1.01
N ALA A 372 9.60 7.59 -0.02
CA ALA A 372 8.72 6.44 0.17
C ALA A 372 8.12 6.48 1.56
N VAL A 373 6.90 5.96 1.67
CA VAL A 373 6.18 5.87 2.93
C VAL A 373 5.49 4.52 3.03
N ASP A 374 5.73 3.84 4.15
CA ASP A 374 5.07 2.60 4.50
C ASP A 374 4.03 2.87 5.59
N LEU A 375 2.80 2.41 5.36
CA LEU A 375 1.68 2.51 6.29
C LEU A 375 1.33 1.12 6.81
N TYR A 376 1.13 0.99 8.12
CA TYR A 376 0.74 -0.26 8.76
C TYR A 376 -0.53 -0.05 9.59
N PRO A 377 -1.53 -0.93 9.48
CA PRO A 377 -2.74 -0.88 10.28
C PRO A 377 -2.46 -1.22 11.74
N ASP A 378 -3.48 -1.09 12.60
CA ASP A 378 -3.45 -1.64 13.94
C ASP A 378 -3.33 -3.18 13.93
N GLY A 379 -2.94 -3.79 15.05
CA GLY A 379 -2.72 -5.23 15.14
C GLY A 379 -3.96 -6.09 14.81
N ASN A 380 -5.16 -5.50 14.82
CA ASN A 380 -6.40 -6.17 14.42
C ASN A 380 -6.77 -5.91 12.95
N GLY A 381 -6.02 -5.09 12.23
CA GLY A 381 -6.30 -4.71 10.84
C GLY A 381 -7.61 -3.94 10.65
N LYS A 382 -8.05 -3.16 11.67
CA LYS A 382 -9.32 -2.44 11.64
C LYS A 382 -9.18 -0.95 11.41
N VAL A 383 -8.04 -0.39 11.77
CA VAL A 383 -7.79 1.06 11.71
C VAL A 383 -6.55 1.31 10.89
N ALA A 384 -6.61 2.27 10.00
CA ALA A 384 -5.51 2.68 9.13
C ALA A 384 -5.00 4.07 9.48
N PRO A 385 -3.69 4.32 9.38
CA PRO A 385 -3.13 5.64 9.43
C PRO A 385 -3.28 6.35 8.08
N SER A 386 -3.06 7.66 8.05
CA SER A 386 -3.10 8.42 6.80
C SER A 386 -2.10 9.57 6.76
N VAL A 387 -1.61 9.90 5.57
CA VAL A 387 -0.69 11.00 5.32
C VAL A 387 -1.38 12.04 4.45
N THR A 388 -1.48 13.27 4.93
CA THR A 388 -2.12 14.38 4.24
C THR A 388 -1.12 15.23 3.46
N GLU A 389 0.07 15.47 4.03
CA GLU A 389 1.08 16.35 3.43
C GLU A 389 2.49 15.98 3.89
N ILE A 390 3.46 16.06 2.99
CA ILE A 390 4.88 15.94 3.29
C ILE A 390 5.59 17.18 2.73
N LYS A 391 6.33 17.89 3.58
CA LYS A 391 7.15 19.05 3.22
C LYS A 391 8.61 18.69 3.32
N LEU A 392 9.34 18.93 2.24
CA LEU A 392 10.81 18.88 2.19
C LEU A 392 11.34 20.31 2.18
N PHE A 393 12.08 20.67 3.20
CA PHE A 393 12.80 21.94 3.27
C PHE A 393 14.20 21.70 2.77
N TYR A 394 14.63 22.49 1.81
CA TYR A 394 15.92 22.31 1.16
C TYR A 394 16.59 23.64 0.86
N ARG A 395 17.89 23.57 0.71
CA ARG A 395 18.69 24.68 0.18
C ARG A 395 19.24 24.27 -1.17
N GLU A 396 19.05 25.11 -2.16
CA GLU A 396 19.66 24.92 -3.46
C GLU A 396 21.18 24.99 -3.32
N VAL A 397 21.88 24.12 -4.00
CA VAL A 397 23.33 24.11 -3.99
C VAL A 397 23.84 24.87 -5.18
N GLU A 398 24.62 25.92 -4.89
CA GLU A 398 25.34 26.64 -5.93
C GLU A 398 26.57 25.84 -6.34
N PRO A 399 26.79 25.55 -7.64
CA PRO A 399 27.98 24.86 -8.08
C PRO A 399 29.21 25.73 -7.83
N PRO A 400 30.38 25.12 -7.56
CA PRO A 400 31.60 25.88 -7.41
C PRO A 400 31.91 26.63 -8.71
N LEU A 401 32.51 27.84 -8.55
CA LEU A 401 33.00 28.57 -9.69
C LEU A 401 34.17 27.81 -10.35
N PRO A 402 34.35 27.94 -11.67
CA PRO A 402 35.43 27.27 -12.36
C PRO A 402 36.79 27.71 -11.85
N PRO A 403 37.84 26.86 -11.88
CA PRO A 403 39.19 27.26 -11.66
C PRO A 403 39.61 28.25 -12.76
N TYR A 404 40.56 29.12 -12.45
CA TYR A 404 40.99 30.15 -13.38
C TYR A 404 42.52 30.12 -13.60
N SER A 405 43.00 30.90 -14.58
CA SER A 405 44.39 30.92 -15.00
C SER A 405 44.94 29.52 -15.33
N VAL A 406 44.14 28.74 -16.03
CA VAL A 406 44.55 27.41 -16.47
C VAL A 406 45.64 27.53 -17.51
N ARG A 407 46.70 26.72 -17.36
CA ARG A 407 47.81 26.62 -18.32
C ARG A 407 48.22 25.17 -18.49
N ALA A 408 48.71 24.86 -19.69
CA ALA A 408 49.16 23.52 -20.05
C ALA A 408 50.63 23.61 -20.55
N GLU A 409 51.50 22.75 -20.03
CA GLU A 409 52.90 22.67 -20.41
C GLU A 409 53.19 21.31 -21.02
N ALA A 410 53.79 21.30 -22.22
CA ALA A 410 54.11 20.07 -22.96
C ALA A 410 55.38 19.37 -22.45
N GLY A 411 55.31 18.05 -22.32
CA GLY A 411 56.43 17.16 -22.13
C GLY A 411 56.47 16.04 -23.15
N ASP A 412 57.45 15.10 -23.00
CA ASP A 412 57.56 13.92 -23.84
C ASP A 412 56.52 12.85 -23.43
N GLY A 413 55.40 12.77 -24.14
CA GLY A 413 54.29 11.86 -23.85
C GLY A 413 53.41 12.28 -22.66
N TYR A 414 53.53 13.51 -22.18
CA TYR A 414 52.70 14.01 -21.08
C TYR A 414 52.42 15.51 -21.19
N VAL A 415 51.45 15.96 -20.40
CA VAL A 415 51.12 17.38 -20.21
C VAL A 415 51.03 17.66 -18.71
N ASP A 416 51.66 18.74 -18.27
CA ASP A 416 51.47 19.31 -16.94
C ASP A 416 50.41 20.41 -17.01
N LEU A 417 49.36 20.27 -16.25
CA LEU A 417 48.25 21.23 -16.12
C LEU A 417 48.39 21.95 -14.77
N PHE A 418 48.24 23.26 -14.79
CA PHE A 418 48.27 24.13 -13.63
C PHE A 418 47.05 25.05 -13.66
N TRP A 419 46.48 25.34 -12.51
CA TRP A 419 45.39 26.28 -12.37
C TRP A 419 45.38 27.00 -11.04
N SER A 420 44.69 28.12 -10.96
CA SER A 420 44.40 28.78 -9.69
C SER A 420 43.11 28.19 -9.10
N PRO A 421 43.04 28.05 -7.75
CA PRO A 421 41.87 27.51 -7.09
C PRO A 421 40.59 28.25 -7.44
N SER A 422 39.44 27.52 -7.46
CA SER A 422 38.14 28.13 -7.65
C SER A 422 37.92 29.28 -6.67
N PRO A 423 37.48 30.48 -7.13
CA PRO A 423 37.19 31.60 -6.24
C PRO A 423 36.13 31.21 -5.19
N GLY A 424 36.38 31.58 -3.94
CA GLY A 424 35.46 31.32 -2.84
C GLY A 424 35.48 29.88 -2.31
N ALA A 425 36.40 29.01 -2.77
CA ALA A 425 36.47 27.61 -2.35
C ALA A 425 36.37 27.43 -0.83
N ASN A 426 37.14 28.21 -0.03
CA ASN A 426 37.10 28.12 1.44
C ASN A 426 35.76 28.60 2.06
N THR A 427 35.06 29.52 1.42
CA THR A 427 33.79 30.06 1.89
C THR A 427 32.66 29.10 1.50
N TYR A 428 32.75 28.53 0.32
CA TYR A 428 31.78 27.60 -0.24
C TYR A 428 31.68 26.31 0.60
N THR A 429 32.81 25.71 0.97
CA THR A 429 32.85 24.51 1.79
C THR A 429 32.18 24.70 3.15
N LYS A 430 32.27 25.88 3.76
CA LYS A 430 31.63 26.20 5.05
C LYS A 430 30.10 26.39 4.94
N VAL A 431 29.64 27.00 3.85
CA VAL A 431 28.22 27.36 3.67
C VAL A 431 27.42 26.19 3.13
N ALA A 432 28.00 25.42 2.21
CA ALA A 432 27.32 24.30 1.57
C ALA A 432 27.40 22.95 2.31
N GLY A 433 28.19 22.88 3.38
CA GLY A 433 28.42 21.64 4.15
C GLY A 433 29.30 20.60 3.45
N PHE A 434 30.00 20.99 2.38
CA PHE A 434 30.90 20.12 1.65
C PHE A 434 32.33 20.21 2.21
N SER A 435 33.01 19.10 2.30
CA SER A 435 34.32 19.06 3.00
C SER A 435 35.44 19.68 2.21
N ASN A 436 35.51 19.48 0.88
CA ASN A 436 36.62 20.01 0.07
C ASN A 436 36.21 20.16 -1.41
N ILE A 437 36.83 21.10 -2.12
CA ILE A 437 36.72 21.22 -3.56
C ILE A 437 37.81 20.38 -4.21
N ARG A 438 37.40 19.53 -5.14
CA ARG A 438 38.28 18.71 -5.97
C ARG A 438 38.14 19.18 -7.42
N TYR A 439 39.02 18.73 -8.29
CA TYR A 439 39.02 19.11 -9.69
C TYR A 439 38.94 17.90 -10.59
N MET A 440 38.19 18.05 -11.67
CA MET A 440 38.13 17.07 -12.77
C MET A 440 38.72 17.67 -14.04
N ILE A 441 39.59 16.93 -14.69
CA ILE A 441 40.22 17.30 -15.95
C ILE A 441 39.49 16.62 -17.09
N TYR A 442 38.95 17.41 -17.97
CA TYR A 442 38.34 16.99 -19.22
C TYR A 442 39.34 17.20 -20.34
N TYR A 443 39.58 16.18 -21.16
CA TYR A 443 40.55 16.29 -22.27
C TYR A 443 40.02 15.61 -23.53
N GLY A 444 40.38 16.18 -24.68
CA GLY A 444 39.93 15.73 -25.98
C GLY A 444 40.88 16.11 -27.12
N GLU A 445 40.59 15.63 -28.33
CA GLU A 445 41.37 15.88 -29.53
C GLU A 445 40.83 17.04 -30.38
N LYS A 446 39.69 17.56 -29.99
CA LYS A 446 39.02 18.69 -30.63
C LYS A 446 38.52 19.66 -29.55
N SER A 447 38.51 20.94 -29.92
CA SER A 447 37.99 22.00 -29.06
C SER A 447 36.53 21.74 -28.71
N GLY A 448 36.22 21.81 -27.42
CA GLY A 448 34.85 21.57 -26.88
C GLY A 448 34.39 20.11 -26.84
N GLU A 449 35.20 19.16 -27.36
CA GLU A 449 34.88 17.73 -27.35
C GLU A 449 35.89 16.94 -26.48
N TYR A 450 35.51 16.63 -25.23
CA TYR A 450 36.43 16.06 -24.23
C TYR A 450 36.19 14.55 -24.00
N PHE A 451 36.29 13.72 -25.06
CA PHE A 451 35.99 12.30 -25.01
C PHE A 451 37.22 11.41 -25.28
N CYS A 452 38.40 11.86 -24.92
CA CYS A 452 39.62 11.12 -25.19
C CYS A 452 39.90 10.03 -24.15
N HIS A 453 40.61 8.96 -24.59
CA HIS A 453 40.95 7.77 -23.79
C HIS A 453 42.46 7.50 -23.80
N ASP A 454 43.29 8.43 -24.32
CA ASP A 454 44.71 8.21 -24.57
C ASP A 454 45.55 8.21 -23.27
N ALA A 455 45.07 8.89 -22.22
CA ALA A 455 45.86 9.06 -20.98
C ALA A 455 45.99 7.77 -20.16
N ALA A 456 47.13 7.57 -19.54
CA ALA A 456 47.38 6.43 -18.65
C ALA A 456 46.54 6.50 -17.36
N GLU A 457 46.16 7.70 -16.94
CA GLU A 457 45.34 7.96 -15.75
C GLU A 457 43.85 7.61 -16.00
N GLY A 458 43.44 7.40 -17.25
CA GLY A 458 42.10 6.95 -17.61
C GLY A 458 41.41 7.80 -18.69
N ALA A 459 40.19 7.38 -19.03
CA ALA A 459 39.34 8.14 -19.94
C ALA A 459 38.90 9.48 -19.35
N SER A 460 38.71 10.51 -20.22
CA SER A 460 38.14 11.76 -19.82
C SER A 460 36.69 11.58 -19.30
N PRO A 461 36.33 12.20 -18.15
CA PRO A 461 37.15 13.08 -17.30
C PRO A 461 38.03 12.32 -16.28
N VAL A 462 39.20 12.85 -15.95
CA VAL A 462 40.12 12.31 -14.96
C VAL A 462 40.01 13.10 -13.66
N MET A 463 39.95 12.41 -12.51
CA MET A 463 39.93 13.02 -11.19
C MET A 463 41.33 13.50 -10.82
N ALA A 464 41.51 14.81 -10.64
CA ALA A 464 42.80 15.40 -10.21
C ALA A 464 42.96 15.55 -8.69
N GLY A 465 41.86 15.36 -7.91
CA GLY A 465 41.89 15.57 -6.46
C GLY A 465 41.83 17.05 -6.08
N GLU A 466 42.43 17.40 -4.93
CA GLU A 466 42.37 18.75 -4.33
C GLU A 466 43.52 19.66 -4.80
N GLU A 467 44.53 19.10 -5.44
CA GLU A 467 45.71 19.80 -5.89
C GLU A 467 45.39 20.74 -7.08
N ASN A 468 46.22 21.80 -7.21
CA ASN A 468 46.07 22.77 -8.30
C ASN A 468 47.04 22.51 -9.47
N HIS A 469 47.58 21.31 -9.53
CA HIS A 469 48.47 20.80 -10.54
C HIS A 469 48.21 19.32 -10.79
N PHE A 470 48.25 18.91 -12.06
CA PHE A 470 48.13 17.53 -12.41
C PHE A 470 48.92 17.18 -13.67
N ARG A 471 49.61 16.05 -13.65
CA ARG A 471 50.31 15.52 -14.81
C ARG A 471 49.49 14.41 -15.46
N LEU A 472 49.14 14.62 -16.73
CA LEU A 472 48.46 13.64 -17.55
C LEU A 472 49.46 12.95 -18.48
N THR A 473 49.64 11.64 -18.38
CA THR A 473 50.68 10.86 -19.07
C THR A 473 50.04 9.96 -20.14
N GLY A 474 50.88 9.30 -20.96
CA GLY A 474 50.43 8.39 -22.01
C GLY A 474 49.93 9.10 -23.28
N LEU A 475 50.04 10.39 -23.36
CA LEU A 475 49.59 11.20 -24.50
C LEU A 475 50.57 11.03 -25.70
N LYS A 476 50.00 11.14 -26.91
CA LYS A 476 50.74 10.93 -28.16
C LYS A 476 51.47 12.21 -28.54
N ASN A 477 52.82 12.14 -28.69
CA ASN A 477 53.63 13.21 -29.20
C ASN A 477 53.17 13.66 -30.61
N GLY A 478 53.18 14.97 -30.84
CA GLY A 478 52.78 15.57 -32.11
C GLY A 478 51.29 15.80 -32.30
N LYS A 479 50.45 15.26 -31.39
CA LYS A 479 48.97 15.42 -31.40
C LYS A 479 48.58 16.61 -30.51
N ILE A 480 47.62 17.43 -30.95
CA ILE A 480 47.09 18.50 -30.13
C ILE A 480 46.00 17.93 -29.21
N TYR A 481 46.07 18.25 -27.93
CA TYR A 481 45.03 17.96 -26.97
C TYR A 481 44.47 19.25 -26.37
N TYR A 482 43.14 19.26 -26.16
CA TYR A 482 42.39 20.36 -25.56
C TYR A 482 41.96 19.95 -24.16
N PHE A 483 42.06 20.87 -23.23
CA PHE A 483 41.79 20.63 -21.81
C PHE A 483 40.85 21.69 -21.25
N ALA A 484 39.88 21.23 -20.43
CA ALA A 484 39.08 22.08 -19.57
C ALA A 484 39.00 21.44 -18.18
N ILE A 485 38.91 22.25 -17.14
CA ILE A 485 38.89 21.79 -15.77
C ILE A 485 37.61 22.28 -15.11
N THR A 486 36.93 21.42 -14.38
CA THR A 486 35.82 21.80 -13.51
C THR A 486 36.20 21.66 -12.06
N ALA A 487 35.66 22.54 -11.22
CA ALA A 487 35.67 22.35 -9.79
C ALA A 487 34.43 21.55 -9.39
N ILE A 488 34.60 20.60 -8.47
CA ILE A 488 33.53 19.73 -7.97
C ILE A 488 33.53 19.81 -6.43
N SER A 489 32.32 19.77 -5.86
CA SER A 489 32.12 19.73 -4.42
C SER A 489 31.36 18.50 -4.00
N GLY A 490 31.59 17.97 -2.81
CA GLY A 490 30.95 16.75 -2.28
C GLY A 490 31.96 15.62 -2.08
N THR A 491 31.59 14.66 -1.23
CA THR A 491 32.43 13.50 -0.88
C THR A 491 32.23 12.34 -1.85
N ASP A 492 31.01 11.97 -2.15
CA ASP A 492 30.72 10.75 -2.93
C ASP A 492 30.13 11.05 -4.29
N GLU A 493 29.34 12.11 -4.41
CA GLU A 493 28.80 12.52 -5.69
C GLU A 493 28.74 14.02 -5.83
N THR A 494 29.04 14.47 -6.99
CA THR A 494 29.68 15.73 -7.24
C THR A 494 28.75 16.72 -7.88
N VAL A 495 28.62 17.86 -7.26
CA VAL A 495 28.13 19.04 -7.97
C VAL A 495 29.28 19.60 -8.77
N SER A 496 29.22 19.46 -10.08
CA SER A 496 30.23 20.00 -11.00
C SER A 496 29.91 21.45 -11.35
N GLY A 497 30.92 22.32 -11.20
CA GLY A 497 30.90 23.68 -11.70
C GLY A 497 31.00 23.74 -13.22
N ALA A 498 30.96 24.97 -13.77
CA ALA A 498 31.23 25.24 -15.17
C ALA A 498 32.67 24.88 -15.54
N PHE A 499 32.94 24.68 -16.82
CA PHE A 499 34.27 24.52 -17.34
C PHE A 499 35.11 25.81 -17.16
N SER A 500 36.40 25.63 -16.90
CA SER A 500 37.38 26.67 -17.02
C SER A 500 37.52 27.16 -18.46
N GLU A 501 38.33 28.17 -18.68
CA GLU A 501 38.84 28.47 -20.02
C GLU A 501 39.55 27.22 -20.59
N GLU A 502 39.27 26.91 -21.87
CA GLU A 502 39.95 25.84 -22.58
C GLU A 502 41.39 26.20 -22.90
N VAL A 503 42.30 25.29 -22.61
CA VAL A 503 43.69 25.39 -23.03
C VAL A 503 44.04 24.21 -23.94
N TYR A 504 45.02 24.41 -24.81
CA TYR A 504 45.49 23.36 -25.67
C TYR A 504 47.00 23.31 -25.74
N VAL A 505 47.52 22.13 -25.96
CA VAL A 505 48.99 21.90 -26.04
C VAL A 505 49.29 20.65 -26.87
N ARG A 506 50.47 20.58 -27.40
CA ARG A 506 50.98 19.44 -28.18
C ARG A 506 52.15 18.82 -27.42
N PRO A 507 52.03 17.61 -26.86
CA PRO A 507 53.14 16.86 -26.31
C PRO A 507 54.22 16.66 -27.38
N GLN A 508 55.46 16.76 -27.00
CA GLN A 508 56.57 16.61 -27.92
C GLN A 508 57.88 16.19 -27.20
N LYS A 509 58.64 15.37 -27.90
CA LYS A 509 59.98 14.99 -27.44
C LYS A 509 60.89 16.23 -27.55
N ARG A 510 61.55 16.60 -26.46
CA ARG A 510 62.55 17.66 -26.47
C ARG A 510 63.83 17.17 -27.06
#